data_5a6b59aaf4aa6b54d9feb07047c9a31e
#
_entry.id   5a6b59aaf4aa6b54d9feb07047c9a31e
#
_cell.length_a   1.000
_cell.length_b   1.000
_cell.length_c   1.000
_cell.angle_alpha   90.00
_cell.angle_beta   90.00
_cell.angle_gamma   90.00
#
_symmetry.space_group_name_H-M   'P 1'
#
loop_
_entity.id
_entity.type
_entity.pdbx_description
1 polymer ?
#
loop_
_entity_poly.entity_id
_entity_poly.type
_entity_poly.pdbx_seq_one_letter_code
_entity_poly.pdbx_strand_id
1 'polypeptide(L)'
;IQGDLEFVNILQQMGAQTLIGPNSVEVSGPTRLDGIDVSMKNISDTAPTLASIAPFASSPVRVTDIGFIQHKESDRVHAVVTELQKLGINASIEADGFLIKPGSPTGNIVHSYDDHRIAMAFTVLGLLSEGVAIDEPNCVAKTCPEFFEFVDSLRLEGDEELDILAIDGPAGSGKSSLAKLLAEKLSLEYLDTGAMYRSVAAEALSANVDPKDLHAVAEIADKTDISFEGQQVFVNGNDLTVMIRSAEVNAVVSYVAANPEVRAVLRRAQRSWARQRGGGVLEGRDIGSVVFPRAKLKVYVTATPEERARRRSLESGRSIEEILAEIQGRDEIDSSRCLLYTSDAADEGLGVDLG
;
A
#
# COMPACT_ATOMS: atom_id res chain seq x y z
N ILE A 1 12.58 -23.69 -7.80
CA ILE A 1 12.83 -22.96 -6.53
C ILE A 1 13.55 -21.70 -6.94
N GLN A 2 13.03 -20.53 -6.59
CA GLN A 2 13.71 -19.27 -6.85
C GLN A 2 14.97 -19.18 -5.99
N GLY A 3 16.10 -18.77 -6.58
CA GLY A 3 17.39 -18.68 -5.86
C GLY A 3 17.31 -17.76 -4.63
N ASP A 4 16.48 -16.72 -4.67
CA ASP A 4 16.31 -15.74 -3.58
C ASP A 4 15.74 -16.35 -2.27
N LEU A 5 15.15 -17.56 -2.30
CA LEU A 5 14.78 -18.29 -1.08
C LEU A 5 15.99 -18.64 -0.20
N GLU A 6 17.20 -18.68 -0.76
CA GLU A 6 18.41 -18.86 0.04
C GLU A 6 18.64 -17.71 1.03
N PHE A 7 18.05 -16.53 0.80
CA PHE A 7 18.09 -15.40 1.74
C PHE A 7 17.48 -15.74 3.10
N VAL A 8 16.48 -16.62 3.13
CA VAL A 8 15.87 -17.13 4.38
C VAL A 8 16.90 -17.86 5.24
N ASN A 9 17.81 -18.60 4.61
CA ASN A 9 18.88 -19.30 5.32
C ASN A 9 19.91 -18.33 5.92
N ILE A 10 20.16 -17.18 5.27
CA ILE A 10 21.00 -16.11 5.82
C ILE A 10 20.33 -15.51 7.06
N LEU A 11 19.05 -15.19 7.00
CA LEU A 11 18.31 -14.69 8.16
C LEU A 11 18.32 -15.69 9.33
N GLN A 12 18.23 -16.99 9.04
CA GLN A 12 18.32 -18.03 10.06
C GLN A 12 19.72 -18.06 10.71
N GLN A 13 20.80 -17.91 9.93
CA GLN A 13 22.15 -17.80 10.46
C GLN A 13 22.36 -16.53 11.30
N MET A 14 21.59 -15.47 11.02
CA MET A 14 21.56 -14.24 11.82
C MET A 14 20.62 -14.32 13.04
N GLY A 15 20.09 -15.50 13.36
CA GLY A 15 19.29 -15.75 14.56
C GLY A 15 17.78 -15.72 14.37
N ALA A 16 17.26 -15.53 13.16
CA ALA A 16 15.84 -15.62 12.90
C ALA A 16 15.34 -17.07 12.95
N GLN A 17 14.11 -17.27 13.41
CA GLN A 17 13.40 -18.54 13.29
C GLN A 17 12.69 -18.57 11.93
N THR A 18 12.86 -19.66 11.19
CA THR A 18 12.31 -19.79 9.85
C THR A 18 11.56 -21.11 9.69
N LEU A 19 10.41 -21.05 9.03
CA LEU A 19 9.64 -22.24 8.64
C LEU A 19 9.32 -22.14 7.15
N ILE A 20 9.79 -23.11 6.37
CA ILE A 20 9.54 -23.16 4.92
C ILE A 20 8.51 -24.25 4.66
N GLY A 21 7.31 -23.84 4.25
CA GLY A 21 6.24 -24.72 3.80
C GLY A 21 6.24 -24.93 2.28
N PRO A 22 5.32 -25.72 1.74
CA PRO A 22 5.22 -25.96 0.29
C PRO A 22 4.95 -24.68 -0.50
N ASN A 23 4.17 -23.76 0.04
CA ASN A 23 3.72 -22.52 -0.62
C ASN A 23 3.88 -21.27 0.28
N SER A 24 4.56 -21.40 1.41
CA SER A 24 4.72 -20.30 2.36
C SER A 24 6.10 -20.31 3.00
N VAL A 25 6.55 -19.14 3.41
CA VAL A 25 7.74 -18.95 4.25
C VAL A 25 7.33 -18.09 5.43
N GLU A 26 7.58 -18.59 6.62
CA GLU A 26 7.40 -17.83 7.86
C GLU A 26 8.76 -17.50 8.44
N VAL A 27 8.96 -16.24 8.83
CA VAL A 27 10.19 -15.74 9.43
C VAL A 27 9.85 -14.93 10.67
N SER A 28 10.36 -15.36 11.81
CA SER A 28 10.26 -14.62 13.07
C SER A 28 11.62 -14.08 13.46
N GLY A 29 11.75 -12.76 13.50
CA GLY A 29 13.00 -12.09 13.86
C GLY A 29 13.33 -12.22 15.34
N PRO A 30 14.63 -12.29 15.71
CA PRO A 30 15.07 -12.17 17.09
C PRO A 30 14.95 -10.71 17.56
N THR A 31 15.11 -10.46 18.86
CA THR A 31 15.20 -9.10 19.40
C THR A 31 16.35 -8.30 18.77
N ARG A 32 17.43 -8.99 18.38
CA ARG A 32 18.57 -8.42 17.67
C ARG A 32 19.20 -9.48 16.76
N LEU A 33 19.48 -9.09 15.53
CA LEU A 33 20.17 -9.95 14.57
C LEU A 33 21.65 -10.14 14.95
N ASP A 34 22.20 -11.30 14.68
CA ASP A 34 23.63 -11.53 14.74
C ASP A 34 24.31 -11.03 13.46
N GLY A 35 25.58 -10.63 13.56
CA GLY A 35 26.39 -10.35 12.37
C GLY A 35 26.77 -11.62 11.65
N ILE A 36 27.17 -11.49 10.38
CA ILE A 36 27.50 -12.64 9.53
C ILE A 36 28.63 -12.29 8.56
N ASP A 37 29.45 -13.28 8.22
CA ASP A 37 30.40 -13.24 7.10
C ASP A 37 29.90 -14.24 6.05
N VAL A 38 29.46 -13.78 4.88
CA VAL A 38 28.72 -14.60 3.93
C VAL A 38 29.05 -14.30 2.48
N SER A 39 29.23 -15.35 1.68
CA SER A 39 29.25 -15.25 0.23
C SER A 39 27.83 -15.17 -0.32
N MET A 40 27.51 -14.13 -1.10
CA MET A 40 26.20 -13.95 -1.74
C MET A 40 26.27 -14.15 -3.26
N LYS A 41 27.23 -14.88 -3.76
CA LYS A 41 27.43 -15.12 -5.19
C LYS A 41 26.18 -15.59 -5.92
N ASN A 42 25.42 -16.49 -5.31
CA ASN A 42 24.24 -17.09 -5.94
C ASN A 42 22.95 -16.28 -5.78
N ILE A 43 22.92 -15.36 -4.82
CA ILE A 43 21.77 -14.51 -4.44
C ILE A 43 22.16 -13.04 -4.34
N SER A 44 23.09 -12.62 -5.16
CA SER A 44 23.68 -11.27 -5.14
C SER A 44 22.65 -10.14 -5.27
N ASP A 45 21.49 -10.41 -5.83
CA ASP A 45 20.40 -9.45 -5.97
C ASP A 45 19.76 -9.10 -4.63
N THR A 46 19.92 -9.91 -3.59
CA THR A 46 19.46 -9.64 -2.23
C THR A 46 20.52 -9.01 -1.32
N ALA A 47 21.75 -8.79 -1.84
CA ALA A 47 22.82 -8.14 -1.09
C ALA A 47 22.47 -6.70 -0.60
N PRO A 48 21.78 -5.85 -1.38
CA PRO A 48 21.29 -4.57 -0.86
C PRO A 48 20.33 -4.72 0.32
N THR A 49 19.47 -5.76 0.31
CA THR A 49 18.54 -6.04 1.40
C THR A 49 19.29 -6.44 2.68
N LEU A 50 20.31 -7.32 2.56
CA LEU A 50 21.14 -7.66 3.71
C LEU A 50 21.89 -6.44 4.26
N ALA A 51 22.39 -5.59 3.38
CA ALA A 51 23.09 -4.37 3.76
C ALA A 51 22.19 -3.38 4.53
N SER A 52 20.89 -3.29 4.17
CA SER A 52 19.95 -2.38 4.83
C SER A 52 19.61 -2.78 6.26
N ILE A 53 19.67 -4.08 6.60
CA ILE A 53 19.42 -4.60 7.95
C ILE A 53 20.71 -4.75 8.77
N ALA A 54 21.88 -4.73 8.14
CA ALA A 54 23.19 -4.89 8.78
C ALA A 54 23.48 -3.87 9.91
N PRO A 55 23.08 -2.59 9.84
CA PRO A 55 23.27 -1.64 10.93
C PRO A 55 22.65 -2.07 12.26
N PHE A 56 21.58 -2.86 12.22
CA PHE A 56 20.82 -3.31 13.39
C PHE A 56 21.36 -4.63 13.99
N ALA A 57 22.39 -5.23 13.39
CA ALA A 57 23.01 -6.44 13.89
C ALA A 57 23.85 -6.21 15.16
N SER A 58 24.15 -7.29 15.89
CA SER A 58 24.97 -7.26 17.11
C SER A 58 26.48 -7.13 16.84
N SER A 59 26.91 -7.56 15.64
CA SER A 59 28.31 -7.54 15.20
C SER A 59 28.37 -7.27 13.68
N PRO A 60 29.56 -7.03 13.11
CA PRO A 60 29.69 -6.66 11.69
C PRO A 60 29.09 -7.68 10.74
N VAL A 61 28.55 -7.18 9.64
CA VAL A 61 28.08 -7.98 8.49
C VAL A 61 29.05 -7.76 7.34
N ARG A 62 29.67 -8.84 6.87
CA ARG A 62 30.54 -8.87 5.70
C ARG A 62 29.88 -9.66 4.59
N VAL A 63 29.84 -9.10 3.40
CA VAL A 63 29.33 -9.76 2.18
C VAL A 63 30.46 -9.83 1.17
N THR A 64 30.69 -11.03 0.61
CA THR A 64 31.73 -11.32 -0.37
C THR A 64 31.17 -11.94 -1.65
N ASP A 65 32.03 -12.10 -2.66
CA ASP A 65 31.73 -12.72 -3.96
C ASP A 65 30.60 -12.00 -4.75
N ILE A 66 30.49 -10.70 -4.61
CA ILE A 66 29.47 -9.88 -5.28
C ILE A 66 30.06 -8.74 -6.13
N GLY A 67 31.36 -8.71 -6.39
CA GLY A 67 31.98 -7.63 -7.18
C GLY A 67 31.38 -7.43 -8.56
N PHE A 68 30.80 -8.47 -9.15
CA PHE A 68 30.13 -8.38 -10.47
C PHE A 68 28.81 -7.59 -10.46
N ILE A 69 28.19 -7.30 -9.31
CA ILE A 69 26.96 -6.48 -9.24
C ILE A 69 27.20 -4.99 -9.48
N GLN A 70 28.44 -4.57 -9.59
CA GLN A 70 28.83 -3.22 -10.01
C GLN A 70 28.36 -2.89 -11.43
N HIS A 71 28.07 -3.91 -12.25
CA HIS A 71 27.63 -3.78 -13.64
C HIS A 71 26.14 -4.07 -13.84
N LYS A 72 25.32 -3.99 -12.80
CA LYS A 72 23.85 -4.14 -12.86
C LYS A 72 23.17 -2.81 -13.28
N GLU A 73 21.96 -2.53 -12.81
CA GLU A 73 21.24 -1.27 -13.06
C GLU A 73 22.01 -0.06 -12.49
N SER A 74 22.65 -0.26 -11.33
CA SER A 74 23.59 0.67 -10.73
C SER A 74 24.85 -0.08 -10.26
N ASP A 75 25.90 0.64 -9.87
CA ASP A 75 26.98 0.06 -9.04
C ASP A 75 26.43 -0.14 -7.62
N ARG A 76 25.79 -1.30 -7.40
CA ARG A 76 25.07 -1.61 -6.16
C ARG A 76 25.99 -1.65 -4.93
N VAL A 77 27.27 -2.05 -5.10
CA VAL A 77 28.25 -2.07 -4.00
C VAL A 77 28.56 -0.64 -3.58
N HIS A 78 28.83 0.22 -4.53
CA HIS A 78 29.13 1.62 -4.27
C HIS A 78 27.91 2.37 -3.73
N ALA A 79 26.72 2.18 -4.34
CA ALA A 79 25.48 2.81 -3.91
C ALA A 79 25.15 2.48 -2.46
N VAL A 80 25.15 1.18 -2.10
CA VAL A 80 24.86 0.73 -0.73
C VAL A 80 25.80 1.35 0.30
N VAL A 81 27.11 1.29 0.04
CA VAL A 81 28.11 1.82 1.00
C VAL A 81 27.99 3.34 1.12
N THR A 82 27.83 4.05 0.00
CA THR A 82 27.68 5.51 -0.02
C THR A 82 26.44 5.95 0.76
N GLU A 83 25.30 5.33 0.52
CA GLU A 83 24.06 5.71 1.18
C GLU A 83 24.07 5.37 2.68
N LEU A 84 24.65 4.23 3.08
CA LEU A 84 24.85 3.92 4.49
C LEU A 84 25.76 4.92 5.19
N GLN A 85 26.84 5.36 4.53
CA GLN A 85 27.74 6.39 5.07
C GLN A 85 27.02 7.73 5.26
N LYS A 86 26.15 8.14 4.32
CA LYS A 86 25.31 9.35 4.46
C LYS A 86 24.37 9.26 5.66
N LEU A 87 23.90 8.05 5.99
CA LEU A 87 23.09 7.78 7.17
C LEU A 87 23.91 7.63 8.47
N GLY A 88 25.23 7.92 8.43
CA GLY A 88 26.10 7.86 9.61
C GLY A 88 26.61 6.46 9.97
N ILE A 89 26.39 5.46 9.11
CA ILE A 89 26.83 4.09 9.34
C ILE A 89 28.27 3.88 8.85
N ASN A 90 29.07 3.17 9.66
CA ASN A 90 30.42 2.79 9.28
C ASN A 90 30.35 1.59 8.31
N ALA A 91 30.41 1.90 7.03
CA ALA A 91 30.40 0.94 5.93
C ALA A 91 31.64 1.17 5.05
N SER A 92 32.18 0.11 4.46
CA SER A 92 33.34 0.16 3.55
C SER A 92 33.23 -0.84 2.43
N ILE A 93 33.69 -0.44 1.24
CA ILE A 93 33.87 -1.35 0.10
C ILE A 93 35.08 -2.23 0.38
N GLU A 94 34.97 -3.53 0.13
CA GLU A 94 36.06 -4.50 0.14
C GLU A 94 36.35 -5.00 -1.29
N ALA A 95 37.40 -5.79 -1.46
CA ALA A 95 37.89 -6.20 -2.78
C ALA A 95 36.81 -6.87 -3.67
N ASP A 96 35.84 -7.57 -3.05
CA ASP A 96 34.76 -8.29 -3.77
C ASP A 96 33.43 -8.21 -3.02
N GLY A 97 33.15 -7.05 -2.41
CA GLY A 97 31.93 -6.85 -1.64
C GLY A 97 32.00 -5.67 -0.69
N PHE A 98 31.41 -5.80 0.50
CA PHE A 98 31.39 -4.75 1.52
C PHE A 98 31.39 -5.27 2.95
N LEU A 99 31.82 -4.39 3.86
CA LEU A 99 31.73 -4.59 5.31
C LEU A 99 30.90 -3.46 5.93
N ILE A 100 29.92 -3.82 6.75
CA ILE A 100 29.04 -2.88 7.46
C ILE A 100 29.14 -3.18 8.96
N LYS A 101 29.42 -2.14 9.76
CA LYS A 101 29.46 -2.25 11.22
C LYS A 101 28.11 -1.83 11.80
N PRO A 102 27.71 -2.42 12.95
CA PRO A 102 26.52 -1.96 13.67
C PRO A 102 26.53 -0.47 13.95
N GLY A 103 25.34 0.15 13.91
CA GLY A 103 25.17 1.57 14.19
C GLY A 103 23.71 1.98 14.19
N SER A 104 23.44 3.22 14.52
CA SER A 104 22.09 3.80 14.47
C SER A 104 22.02 4.75 13.27
N PRO A 105 21.27 4.40 12.20
CA PRO A 105 21.12 5.28 11.07
C PRO A 105 20.47 6.60 11.46
N THR A 106 20.97 7.71 10.90
CA THR A 106 20.39 9.05 11.06
C THR A 106 19.58 9.43 9.83
N GLY A 107 18.55 10.27 10.02
CA GLY A 107 17.67 10.71 8.91
C GLY A 107 18.46 11.45 7.81
N ASN A 108 18.24 11.04 6.57
CA ASN A 108 18.78 11.71 5.38
C ASN A 108 17.99 11.26 4.13
N ILE A 109 18.22 11.93 3.00
CA ILE A 109 17.68 11.52 1.70
C ILE A 109 18.65 10.50 1.08
N VAL A 110 18.14 9.31 0.82
CA VAL A 110 18.83 8.22 0.13
C VAL A 110 18.59 8.34 -1.37
N HIS A 111 19.66 8.34 -2.13
CA HIS A 111 19.57 8.33 -3.59
C HIS A 111 19.29 6.92 -4.11
N SER A 112 18.24 6.78 -4.94
CA SER A 112 17.81 5.48 -5.46
C SER A 112 18.64 4.96 -6.63
N TYR A 113 19.38 5.83 -7.32
CA TYR A 113 20.15 5.51 -8.54
C TYR A 113 19.31 4.90 -9.67
N ASP A 114 18.01 5.19 -9.71
CA ASP A 114 17.02 4.54 -10.58
C ASP A 114 17.02 2.99 -10.45
N ASP A 115 17.51 2.47 -9.32
CA ASP A 115 17.59 1.04 -9.00
C ASP A 115 16.54 0.69 -7.92
N HIS A 116 15.53 -0.08 -8.35
CA HIS A 116 14.44 -0.50 -7.48
C HIS A 116 14.92 -1.28 -6.24
N ARG A 117 16.03 -2.03 -6.33
CA ARG A 117 16.57 -2.79 -5.19
C ARG A 117 17.20 -1.90 -4.15
N ILE A 118 17.85 -0.80 -4.55
CA ILE A 118 18.35 0.22 -3.62
C ILE A 118 17.17 0.91 -2.94
N ALA A 119 16.20 1.40 -3.70
CA ALA A 119 15.03 2.06 -3.14
C ALA A 119 14.27 1.17 -2.15
N MET A 120 14.02 -0.10 -2.51
CA MET A 120 13.31 -1.05 -1.65
C MET A 120 14.11 -1.40 -0.38
N ALA A 121 15.42 -1.65 -0.50
CA ALA A 121 16.28 -2.00 0.62
C ALA A 121 16.35 -0.86 1.66
N PHE A 122 16.59 0.37 1.22
CA PHE A 122 16.66 1.51 2.14
C PHE A 122 15.28 1.93 2.69
N THR A 123 14.19 1.59 2.01
CA THR A 123 12.85 1.71 2.59
C THR A 123 12.68 0.76 3.79
N VAL A 124 13.18 -0.48 3.69
CA VAL A 124 13.18 -1.42 4.83
C VAL A 124 14.02 -0.86 6.00
N LEU A 125 15.20 -0.29 5.73
CA LEU A 125 16.00 0.39 6.75
C LEU A 125 15.21 1.52 7.43
N GLY A 126 14.49 2.31 6.65
CA GLY A 126 13.66 3.42 7.12
C GLY A 126 12.49 3.02 8.02
N LEU A 127 12.10 1.73 8.07
CA LEU A 127 11.07 1.25 9.02
C LEU A 127 11.52 1.36 10.49
N LEU A 128 12.84 1.31 10.73
CA LEU A 128 13.44 1.40 12.07
C LEU A 128 14.27 2.70 12.28
N SER A 129 14.24 3.63 11.32
CA SER A 129 15.06 4.85 11.35
C SER A 129 14.24 6.06 10.96
N GLU A 130 14.10 7.02 11.88
CA GLU A 130 13.33 8.24 11.62
C GLU A 130 14.07 9.15 10.62
N GLY A 131 13.29 9.82 9.76
CA GLY A 131 13.78 10.84 8.83
C GLY A 131 14.53 10.29 7.60
N VAL A 132 14.49 8.98 7.34
CA VAL A 132 15.00 8.41 6.09
C VAL A 132 13.96 8.60 5.00
N ALA A 133 14.34 9.26 3.91
CA ALA A 133 13.51 9.45 2.73
C ALA A 133 14.22 8.89 1.49
N ILE A 134 13.48 8.40 0.52
CA ILE A 134 13.99 7.91 -0.76
C ILE A 134 13.70 8.95 -1.83
N ASP A 135 14.72 9.38 -2.58
CA ASP A 135 14.49 10.14 -3.80
C ASP A 135 13.98 9.24 -4.93
N GLU A 136 13.30 9.79 -5.89
CA GLU A 136 12.81 9.08 -7.08
C GLU A 136 12.23 7.68 -6.79
N PRO A 137 11.28 7.54 -5.83
CA PRO A 137 10.78 6.24 -5.38
C PRO A 137 10.06 5.45 -6.48
N ASN A 138 9.66 6.10 -7.58
CA ASN A 138 8.92 5.49 -8.69
C ASN A 138 9.74 4.41 -9.46
N CYS A 139 11.04 4.33 -9.27
CA CYS A 139 11.87 3.28 -9.86
C CYS A 139 11.42 1.86 -9.45
N VAL A 140 10.76 1.70 -8.30
CA VAL A 140 10.23 0.40 -7.85
C VAL A 140 9.08 -0.13 -8.72
N ALA A 141 8.40 0.72 -9.48
CA ALA A 141 7.30 0.34 -10.35
C ALA A 141 7.71 -0.68 -11.44
N LYS A 142 9.00 -0.76 -11.76
CA LYS A 142 9.56 -1.75 -12.70
C LYS A 142 9.34 -3.20 -12.22
N THR A 143 9.25 -3.42 -10.91
CA THR A 143 9.25 -4.78 -10.32
C THR A 143 8.07 -4.99 -9.37
N CYS A 144 7.73 -4.01 -8.54
CA CYS A 144 6.67 -4.09 -7.56
C CYS A 144 5.96 -2.72 -7.44
N PRO A 145 5.00 -2.42 -8.32
CA PRO A 145 4.30 -1.12 -8.31
C PRO A 145 3.64 -0.78 -6.98
N GLU A 146 3.16 -1.81 -6.25
CA GLU A 146 2.47 -1.64 -4.96
C GLU A 146 3.41 -1.67 -3.75
N PHE A 147 4.73 -1.65 -3.94
CA PHE A 147 5.70 -1.83 -2.84
C PHE A 147 5.51 -0.82 -1.71
N PHE A 148 5.40 0.46 -2.02
CA PHE A 148 5.20 1.48 -0.98
C PHE A 148 3.83 1.39 -0.32
N GLU A 149 2.80 0.97 -1.05
CA GLU A 149 1.48 0.69 -0.48
C GLU A 149 1.54 -0.46 0.53
N PHE A 150 2.27 -1.51 0.16
CA PHE A 150 2.50 -2.65 1.05
C PHE A 150 3.30 -2.23 2.30
N VAL A 151 4.40 -1.50 2.14
CA VAL A 151 5.19 -0.99 3.28
C VAL A 151 4.37 -0.10 4.19
N ASP A 152 3.56 0.80 3.64
CA ASP A 152 2.66 1.64 4.44
C ASP A 152 1.61 0.79 5.19
N SER A 153 1.19 -0.33 4.63
CA SER A 153 0.27 -1.24 5.31
C SER A 153 0.90 -1.91 6.53
N LEU A 154 2.22 -2.06 6.56
CA LEU A 154 2.96 -2.63 7.71
C LEU A 154 3.20 -1.62 8.84
N ARG A 155 3.08 -0.32 8.57
CA ARG A 155 3.25 0.76 9.57
C ARG A 155 2.01 0.96 10.46
N LEU A 156 1.33 -0.11 10.80
CA LEU A 156 0.05 -0.07 11.53
C LEU A 156 0.24 -0.07 13.06
N GLU A 157 1.16 0.71 13.60
CA GLU A 157 1.19 0.95 15.04
C GLU A 157 -0.10 1.68 15.48
N GLY A 158 -0.85 1.05 16.37
CA GLY A 158 -2.06 1.61 16.98
C GLY A 158 -3.39 1.24 16.30
N ASP A 159 -3.40 0.58 15.14
CA ASP A 159 -4.66 0.18 14.49
C ASP A 159 -5.28 -1.10 15.12
N GLU A 160 -4.53 -1.84 15.95
CA GLU A 160 -5.02 -3.05 16.64
C GLU A 160 -6.08 -2.74 17.72
N GLU A 161 -6.10 -1.53 18.23
CA GLU A 161 -7.09 -1.07 19.23
C GLU A 161 -8.34 -0.46 18.58
N LEU A 162 -8.33 -0.23 17.27
CA LEU A 162 -9.45 0.40 16.59
C LEU A 162 -10.58 -0.60 16.29
N ASP A 163 -11.81 -0.16 16.51
CA ASP A 163 -13.01 -0.92 16.14
C ASP A 163 -13.35 -0.73 14.66
N ILE A 164 -12.52 -1.32 13.77
CA ILE A 164 -12.70 -1.19 12.32
C ILE A 164 -13.54 -2.34 11.76
N LEU A 165 -14.59 -1.97 11.02
CA LEU A 165 -15.35 -2.86 10.15
C LEU A 165 -15.12 -2.42 8.71
N ALA A 166 -14.48 -3.26 7.92
CA ALA A 166 -14.17 -3.03 6.52
C ALA A 166 -15.24 -3.67 5.63
N ILE A 167 -15.93 -2.86 4.83
CA ILE A 167 -16.97 -3.32 3.91
C ILE A 167 -16.53 -3.04 2.48
N ASP A 168 -15.99 -4.05 1.84
CA ASP A 168 -15.47 -3.94 0.48
C ASP A 168 -16.43 -4.56 -0.56
N GLY A 169 -16.24 -4.20 -1.83
CA GLY A 169 -16.98 -4.78 -2.91
C GLY A 169 -17.22 -3.84 -4.10
N PRO A 170 -17.68 -4.36 -5.24
CA PRO A 170 -17.87 -3.59 -6.47
C PRO A 170 -18.99 -2.55 -6.35
N ALA A 171 -19.07 -1.61 -7.30
CA ALA A 171 -20.12 -0.59 -7.33
C ALA A 171 -21.50 -1.25 -7.52
N GLY A 172 -22.51 -0.79 -6.76
CA GLY A 172 -23.87 -1.31 -6.86
C GLY A 172 -24.09 -2.68 -6.20
N SER A 173 -23.12 -3.21 -5.43
CA SER A 173 -23.26 -4.48 -4.71
C SER A 173 -24.15 -4.40 -3.47
N GLY A 174 -24.49 -3.19 -2.98
CA GLY A 174 -25.27 -2.99 -1.76
C GLY A 174 -24.42 -2.70 -0.50
N LYS A 175 -23.10 -2.60 -0.64
CA LYS A 175 -22.18 -2.35 0.50
C LYS A 175 -22.50 -1.09 1.29
N SER A 176 -22.91 0.02 0.63
CA SER A 176 -23.25 1.27 1.32
C SER A 176 -24.45 1.13 2.23
N SER A 177 -25.47 0.38 1.81
CA SER A 177 -26.66 0.10 2.63
C SER A 177 -26.29 -0.77 3.84
N LEU A 178 -25.47 -1.80 3.62
CA LEU A 178 -24.97 -2.67 4.69
C LEU A 178 -24.08 -1.89 5.68
N ALA A 179 -23.13 -1.10 5.17
CA ALA A 179 -22.20 -0.34 5.99
C ALA A 179 -22.92 0.68 6.89
N LYS A 180 -23.89 1.41 6.35
CA LYS A 180 -24.74 2.34 7.12
C LYS A 180 -25.56 1.65 8.19
N LEU A 181 -26.18 0.52 7.86
CA LEU A 181 -26.97 -0.27 8.82
C LEU A 181 -26.09 -0.80 9.96
N LEU A 182 -24.88 -1.27 9.64
CA LEU A 182 -23.93 -1.74 10.66
C LEU A 182 -23.45 -0.59 11.54
N ALA A 183 -23.12 0.56 10.96
CA ALA A 183 -22.69 1.74 11.70
C ALA A 183 -23.77 2.18 12.71
N GLU A 184 -25.03 2.25 12.27
CA GLU A 184 -26.16 2.59 13.13
C GLU A 184 -26.35 1.57 14.27
N LYS A 185 -26.37 0.25 13.91
CA LYS A 185 -26.60 -0.81 14.91
C LYS A 185 -25.48 -0.92 15.95
N LEU A 186 -24.26 -0.63 15.56
CA LEU A 186 -23.08 -0.73 16.43
C LEU A 186 -22.70 0.59 17.07
N SER A 187 -23.44 1.68 16.78
CA SER A 187 -23.11 3.03 17.22
C SER A 187 -21.70 3.46 16.85
N LEU A 188 -21.25 3.08 15.65
CA LEU A 188 -19.97 3.46 15.08
C LEU A 188 -20.17 4.55 14.01
N GLU A 189 -19.16 5.35 13.81
CA GLU A 189 -19.11 6.31 12.69
C GLU A 189 -18.99 5.58 11.33
N TYR A 190 -19.52 6.18 10.28
CA TYR A 190 -19.49 5.65 8.92
C TYR A 190 -18.67 6.53 7.98
N LEU A 191 -17.82 5.91 7.15
CA LEU A 191 -17.04 6.59 6.13
C LEU A 191 -17.25 5.98 4.74
N ASP A 192 -17.77 6.79 3.79
CA ASP A 192 -17.78 6.51 2.34
C ASP A 192 -16.42 6.92 1.76
N THR A 193 -15.47 5.99 1.65
CA THR A 193 -14.15 6.32 1.06
C THR A 193 -14.27 6.66 -0.43
N GLY A 194 -15.24 6.12 -1.13
CA GLY A 194 -15.53 6.49 -2.51
C GLY A 194 -15.92 7.97 -2.66
N ALA A 195 -16.55 8.56 -1.64
CA ALA A 195 -16.81 10.00 -1.65
C ALA A 195 -15.52 10.81 -1.58
N MET A 196 -14.48 10.36 -0.86
CA MET A 196 -13.19 11.04 -0.81
C MET A 196 -12.53 11.11 -2.21
N TYR A 197 -12.49 9.99 -2.95
CA TYR A 197 -11.97 9.99 -4.33
C TYR A 197 -12.80 10.87 -5.27
N ARG A 198 -14.12 10.89 -5.09
CA ARG A 198 -15.01 11.79 -5.86
C ARG A 198 -14.80 13.26 -5.52
N SER A 199 -14.45 13.56 -4.26
CA SER A 199 -14.10 14.93 -3.85
C SER A 199 -12.84 15.43 -4.57
N VAL A 200 -11.78 14.63 -4.61
CA VAL A 200 -10.56 14.96 -5.35
C VAL A 200 -10.85 15.10 -6.86
N ALA A 201 -11.69 14.23 -7.43
CA ALA A 201 -12.08 14.32 -8.83
C ALA A 201 -12.86 15.62 -9.12
N ALA A 202 -13.76 16.04 -8.23
CA ALA A 202 -14.51 17.29 -8.35
C ALA A 202 -13.58 18.52 -8.29
N GLU A 203 -12.61 18.52 -7.37
CA GLU A 203 -11.62 19.60 -7.27
C GLU A 203 -10.71 19.65 -8.51
N ALA A 204 -10.27 18.50 -9.04
CA ALA A 204 -9.47 18.44 -10.26
C ALA A 204 -10.23 19.03 -11.47
N LEU A 205 -11.51 18.68 -11.62
CA LEU A 205 -12.37 19.27 -12.66
C LEU A 205 -12.57 20.77 -12.45
N SER A 206 -12.81 21.21 -11.23
CA SER A 206 -13.00 22.64 -10.90
C SER A 206 -11.73 23.46 -11.17
N ALA A 207 -10.56 22.86 -10.96
CA ALA A 207 -9.26 23.45 -11.26
C ALA A 207 -8.85 23.36 -12.75
N ASN A 208 -9.68 22.73 -13.60
CA ASN A 208 -9.38 22.41 -15.00
C ASN A 208 -8.07 21.59 -15.15
N VAL A 209 -7.78 20.70 -14.21
CA VAL A 209 -6.65 19.77 -14.28
C VAL A 209 -7.09 18.48 -14.96
N ASP A 210 -6.28 17.96 -15.89
CA ASP A 210 -6.54 16.66 -16.52
C ASP A 210 -6.51 15.56 -15.45
N PRO A 211 -7.61 14.80 -15.25
CA PRO A 211 -7.66 13.70 -14.28
C PRO A 211 -6.63 12.58 -14.54
N LYS A 212 -5.97 12.58 -15.68
CA LYS A 212 -4.89 11.65 -16.04
C LYS A 212 -3.49 12.17 -15.71
N ASP A 213 -3.36 13.44 -15.37
CA ASP A 213 -2.10 14.01 -14.88
C ASP A 213 -1.89 13.56 -13.43
N LEU A 214 -1.09 12.51 -13.25
CA LEU A 214 -0.91 11.85 -11.96
C LEU A 214 -0.38 12.82 -10.89
N HIS A 215 0.61 13.65 -11.25
CA HIS A 215 1.25 14.55 -10.30
C HIS A 215 0.34 15.73 -9.94
N ALA A 216 -0.24 16.39 -10.92
CA ALA A 216 -1.13 17.53 -10.67
C ALA A 216 -2.36 17.13 -9.84
N VAL A 217 -2.94 15.94 -10.09
CA VAL A 217 -4.09 15.44 -9.30
C VAL A 217 -3.67 15.05 -7.89
N ALA A 218 -2.45 14.52 -7.69
CA ALA A 218 -1.93 14.21 -6.36
C ALA A 218 -1.70 15.48 -5.53
N GLU A 219 -1.18 16.55 -6.14
CA GLU A 219 -1.07 17.86 -5.47
C GLU A 219 -2.43 18.42 -5.04
N ILE A 220 -3.47 18.23 -5.85
CA ILE A 220 -4.84 18.61 -5.48
C ILE A 220 -5.28 17.78 -4.27
N ALA A 221 -5.10 16.46 -4.32
CA ALA A 221 -5.50 15.57 -3.22
C ALA A 221 -4.84 15.96 -1.89
N ASP A 222 -3.55 16.30 -1.91
CA ASP A 222 -2.79 16.69 -0.71
C ASP A 222 -3.26 18.03 -0.10
N LYS A 223 -3.80 18.92 -0.92
CA LYS A 223 -4.30 20.25 -0.52
C LYS A 223 -5.80 20.25 -0.18
N THR A 224 -6.52 19.17 -0.51
CA THR A 224 -7.97 19.09 -0.35
C THR A 224 -8.35 18.66 1.05
N ASP A 225 -9.03 19.54 1.79
CA ASP A 225 -9.66 19.19 3.07
C ASP A 225 -11.04 18.58 2.81
N ILE A 226 -11.24 17.35 3.31
CA ILE A 226 -12.49 16.60 3.14
C ILE A 226 -13.06 16.26 4.51
N SER A 227 -14.25 16.75 4.79
CA SER A 227 -14.96 16.45 6.03
C SER A 227 -16.38 15.91 5.77
N PHE A 228 -16.91 15.21 6.75
CA PHE A 228 -18.21 14.54 6.68
C PHE A 228 -19.07 14.96 7.86
N GLU A 229 -20.32 15.39 7.58
CA GLU A 229 -21.33 15.65 8.59
C GLU A 229 -22.59 14.82 8.27
N GLY A 230 -22.72 13.69 8.94
CA GLY A 230 -23.74 12.71 8.60
C GLY A 230 -23.59 12.19 7.17
N GLN A 231 -24.50 12.59 6.26
CA GLN A 231 -24.44 12.22 4.84
C GLN A 231 -23.89 13.31 3.94
N GLN A 232 -23.59 14.48 4.51
CA GLN A 232 -23.05 15.60 3.77
C GLN A 232 -21.53 15.48 3.65
N VAL A 233 -21.01 15.95 2.51
CA VAL A 233 -19.57 15.92 2.19
C VAL A 233 -19.14 17.35 1.94
N PHE A 234 -18.26 17.84 2.77
CA PHE A 234 -17.66 19.15 2.65
C PHE A 234 -16.25 19.03 2.09
N VAL A 235 -15.95 19.86 1.12
CA VAL A 235 -14.64 19.94 0.48
C VAL A 235 -14.16 21.39 0.57
N ASN A 236 -13.03 21.60 1.24
CA ASN A 236 -12.52 22.95 1.51
C ASN A 236 -13.59 23.88 2.14
N GLY A 237 -14.43 23.32 3.03
CA GLY A 237 -15.52 24.01 3.70
C GLY A 237 -16.79 24.23 2.87
N ASN A 238 -16.84 23.78 1.60
CA ASN A 238 -18.03 23.89 0.74
C ASN A 238 -18.80 22.56 0.69
N ASP A 239 -20.13 22.60 0.80
CA ASP A 239 -20.97 21.40 0.61
C ASP A 239 -20.96 20.97 -0.86
N LEU A 240 -20.29 19.89 -1.15
CA LEU A 240 -20.23 19.26 -2.48
C LEU A 240 -20.99 17.94 -2.56
N THR A 241 -21.89 17.65 -1.61
CA THR A 241 -22.64 16.37 -1.48
C THR A 241 -23.30 15.93 -2.80
N VAL A 242 -23.89 16.86 -3.53
CA VAL A 242 -24.54 16.58 -4.83
C VAL A 242 -23.50 16.54 -5.96
N MET A 243 -22.59 17.50 -5.96
CA MET A 243 -21.62 17.68 -7.05
C MET A 243 -20.68 16.47 -7.20
N ILE A 244 -20.21 15.88 -6.11
CA ILE A 244 -19.33 14.70 -6.15
C ILE A 244 -20.02 13.45 -6.74
N ARG A 245 -21.33 13.49 -6.96
CA ARG A 245 -22.11 12.42 -7.59
C ARG A 245 -22.58 12.75 -9.01
N SER A 246 -22.14 13.89 -9.55
CA SER A 246 -22.48 14.32 -10.91
C SER A 246 -21.95 13.34 -11.98
N ALA A 247 -22.48 13.43 -13.20
CA ALA A 247 -22.04 12.60 -14.31
C ALA A 247 -20.58 12.85 -14.68
N GLU A 248 -20.16 14.11 -14.63
CA GLU A 248 -18.79 14.54 -14.95
C GLU A 248 -17.79 13.93 -13.96
N VAL A 249 -18.03 14.02 -12.65
CA VAL A 249 -17.20 13.41 -11.63
C VAL A 249 -17.16 11.90 -11.77
N ASN A 250 -18.30 11.27 -12.02
CA ASN A 250 -18.38 9.81 -12.21
C ASN A 250 -17.59 9.32 -13.44
N ALA A 251 -17.48 10.14 -14.49
CA ALA A 251 -16.72 9.81 -15.69
C ALA A 251 -15.19 9.76 -15.45
N VAL A 252 -14.68 10.54 -14.50
CA VAL A 252 -13.24 10.70 -14.28
C VAL A 252 -12.71 10.07 -13.00
N VAL A 253 -13.57 9.77 -12.02
CA VAL A 253 -13.15 9.26 -10.70
C VAL A 253 -12.33 7.97 -10.78
N SER A 254 -12.49 7.18 -11.82
CA SER A 254 -11.72 5.95 -12.01
C SER A 254 -10.24 6.23 -12.31
N TYR A 255 -9.93 7.31 -13.03
CA TYR A 255 -8.54 7.74 -13.26
C TYR A 255 -7.92 8.27 -11.96
N VAL A 256 -8.64 9.08 -11.20
CA VAL A 256 -8.21 9.60 -9.90
C VAL A 256 -7.96 8.46 -8.90
N ALA A 257 -8.86 7.48 -8.84
CA ALA A 257 -8.71 6.32 -7.97
C ALA A 257 -7.62 5.33 -8.42
N ALA A 258 -7.19 5.40 -9.68
CA ALA A 258 -6.06 4.64 -10.19
C ALA A 258 -4.71 5.27 -9.85
N ASN A 259 -4.67 6.54 -9.52
CA ASN A 259 -3.45 7.28 -9.22
C ASN A 259 -2.85 6.82 -7.88
N PRO A 260 -1.64 6.23 -7.85
CA PRO A 260 -1.04 5.71 -6.63
C PRO A 260 -0.72 6.81 -5.61
N GLU A 261 -0.36 8.01 -6.07
CA GLU A 261 -0.06 9.14 -5.19
C GLU A 261 -1.32 9.65 -4.49
N VAL A 262 -2.44 9.78 -5.22
CA VAL A 262 -3.76 10.12 -4.63
C VAL A 262 -4.18 9.06 -3.62
N ARG A 263 -4.00 7.77 -3.94
CA ARG A 263 -4.31 6.66 -3.04
C ARG A 263 -3.51 6.76 -1.74
N ALA A 264 -2.23 7.09 -1.82
CA ALA A 264 -1.37 7.27 -0.65
C ALA A 264 -1.87 8.43 0.25
N VAL A 265 -2.24 9.57 -0.35
CA VAL A 265 -2.82 10.71 0.38
C VAL A 265 -4.13 10.32 1.07
N LEU A 266 -5.09 9.78 0.31
CA LEU A 266 -6.41 9.46 0.84
C LEU A 266 -6.38 8.32 1.87
N ARG A 267 -5.48 7.34 1.73
CA ARG A 267 -5.28 6.30 2.75
C ARG A 267 -4.82 6.91 4.08
N ARG A 268 -3.88 7.87 4.07
CA ARG A 268 -3.49 8.59 5.29
C ARG A 268 -4.69 9.30 5.92
N ALA A 269 -5.50 9.97 5.10
CA ALA A 269 -6.70 10.65 5.57
C ALA A 269 -7.74 9.68 6.18
N GLN A 270 -7.99 8.54 5.54
CA GLN A 270 -8.89 7.48 6.03
C GLN A 270 -8.42 6.91 7.37
N ARG A 271 -7.13 6.62 7.51
CA ARG A 271 -6.54 6.15 8.77
C ARG A 271 -6.62 7.21 9.87
N SER A 272 -6.32 8.47 9.55
CA SER A 272 -6.46 9.59 10.47
C SER A 272 -7.90 9.75 10.95
N TRP A 273 -8.87 9.66 10.03
CA TRP A 273 -10.30 9.72 10.35
C TRP A 273 -10.72 8.64 11.35
N ALA A 274 -10.28 7.41 11.16
CA ALA A 274 -10.59 6.29 12.03
C ALA A 274 -9.92 6.42 13.41
N ARG A 275 -8.65 6.82 13.46
CA ARG A 275 -7.92 7.03 14.73
C ARG A 275 -8.56 8.10 15.61
N GLN A 276 -9.00 9.20 15.01
CA GLN A 276 -9.67 10.28 15.75
C GLN A 276 -10.99 9.84 16.39
N ARG A 277 -11.60 8.74 15.90
CA ARG A 277 -12.91 8.23 16.33
C ARG A 277 -12.85 6.92 17.11
N GLY A 278 -11.65 6.35 17.28
CA GLY A 278 -11.47 5.03 17.90
C GLY A 278 -11.95 3.86 17.04
N GLY A 279 -12.23 4.11 15.75
CA GLY A 279 -12.71 3.12 14.82
C GLY A 279 -13.81 3.63 13.89
N GLY A 280 -14.55 2.69 13.27
CA GLY A 280 -15.68 3.01 12.41
C GLY A 280 -15.99 1.91 11.39
N VAL A 281 -17.08 2.09 10.66
CA VAL A 281 -17.45 1.29 9.50
C VAL A 281 -17.01 2.02 8.25
N LEU A 282 -16.04 1.47 7.55
CA LEU A 282 -15.52 2.05 6.32
C LEU A 282 -15.94 1.20 5.13
N GLU A 283 -16.49 1.85 4.11
CA GLU A 283 -16.78 1.17 2.84
C GLU A 283 -15.83 1.60 1.74
N GLY A 284 -15.45 0.64 0.89
CA GLY A 284 -14.53 0.89 -0.22
C GLY A 284 -14.39 -0.25 -1.20
N ARG A 285 -13.15 -0.47 -1.64
CA ARG A 285 -12.73 -1.53 -2.57
C ARG A 285 -11.63 -2.40 -1.97
N ASP A 286 -10.83 -1.82 -1.09
CA ASP A 286 -9.60 -2.36 -0.56
C ASP A 286 -9.37 -1.97 0.91
N ILE A 287 -10.45 -1.67 1.62
CA ILE A 287 -10.37 -1.26 3.03
C ILE A 287 -9.77 -2.38 3.87
N GLY A 288 -10.31 -3.60 3.76
CA GLY A 288 -9.86 -4.75 4.54
C GLY A 288 -8.57 -5.40 4.06
N SER A 289 -8.03 -4.98 2.92
CA SER A 289 -6.78 -5.52 2.38
C SER A 289 -5.62 -4.53 2.42
N VAL A 290 -5.88 -3.23 2.19
CA VAL A 290 -4.85 -2.20 2.06
C VAL A 290 -4.94 -1.14 3.16
N VAL A 291 -6.14 -0.62 3.42
CA VAL A 291 -6.28 0.50 4.37
C VAL A 291 -6.19 0.01 5.81
N PHE A 292 -6.95 -1.02 6.15
CA PHE A 292 -6.98 -1.67 7.47
C PHE A 292 -6.88 -3.18 7.35
N PRO A 293 -5.71 -3.74 7.02
CA PRO A 293 -5.53 -5.19 6.85
C PRO A 293 -5.73 -5.98 8.15
N ARG A 294 -5.76 -5.31 9.31
CA ARG A 294 -6.08 -5.90 10.62
C ARG A 294 -7.46 -5.50 11.14
N ALA A 295 -8.39 -5.07 10.25
CA ALA A 295 -9.76 -4.76 10.65
C ALA A 295 -10.40 -5.94 11.38
N LYS A 296 -11.13 -5.65 12.48
CA LYS A 296 -11.81 -6.67 13.32
C LYS A 296 -12.83 -7.50 12.55
N LEU A 297 -13.46 -6.88 11.55
CA LEU A 297 -14.35 -7.57 10.62
C LEU A 297 -14.08 -7.07 9.21
N LYS A 298 -13.96 -8.01 8.28
CA LYS A 298 -13.84 -7.75 6.86
C LYS A 298 -14.97 -8.45 6.13
N VAL A 299 -15.75 -7.69 5.40
CA VAL A 299 -16.90 -8.19 4.62
C VAL A 299 -16.70 -7.79 3.17
N TYR A 300 -16.77 -8.77 2.27
CA TYR A 300 -16.79 -8.51 0.85
C TYR A 300 -18.20 -8.72 0.31
N VAL A 301 -18.85 -7.62 -0.11
CA VAL A 301 -20.23 -7.64 -0.62
C VAL A 301 -20.18 -7.71 -2.13
N THR A 302 -20.71 -8.78 -2.70
CA THR A 302 -20.76 -8.99 -4.15
C THR A 302 -22.19 -9.14 -4.66
N ALA A 303 -22.39 -8.85 -5.92
CA ALA A 303 -23.59 -9.19 -6.70
C ALA A 303 -23.18 -9.30 -8.17
N THR A 304 -23.90 -10.07 -8.97
CA THR A 304 -23.60 -10.23 -10.39
C THR A 304 -23.66 -8.87 -11.11
N PRO A 305 -22.89 -8.67 -12.19
CA PRO A 305 -22.93 -7.43 -12.98
C PRO A 305 -24.36 -7.08 -13.42
N GLU A 306 -25.16 -8.07 -13.79
CA GLU A 306 -26.54 -7.90 -14.23
C GLU A 306 -27.45 -7.37 -13.11
N GLU A 307 -27.34 -7.95 -11.90
CA GLU A 307 -28.10 -7.49 -10.75
C GLU A 307 -27.70 -6.07 -10.32
N ARG A 308 -26.42 -5.76 -10.37
CA ARG A 308 -25.91 -4.40 -10.10
C ARG A 308 -26.39 -3.39 -11.14
N ALA A 309 -26.43 -3.79 -12.41
CA ALA A 309 -26.99 -2.97 -13.49
C ALA A 309 -28.50 -2.74 -13.31
N ARG A 310 -29.25 -3.79 -12.94
CA ARG A 310 -30.68 -3.70 -12.68
C ARG A 310 -30.98 -2.71 -11.52
N ARG A 311 -30.28 -2.82 -10.40
CA ARG A 311 -30.42 -1.90 -9.25
C ARG A 311 -30.15 -0.45 -9.64
N ARG A 312 -29.07 -0.19 -10.36
CA ARG A 312 -28.73 1.16 -10.82
C ARG A 312 -29.68 1.72 -11.88
N SER A 313 -30.26 0.85 -12.73
CA SER A 313 -31.28 1.25 -13.70
C SER A 313 -32.55 1.75 -13.00
N LEU A 314 -32.98 1.05 -11.94
CA LEU A 314 -34.13 1.47 -11.12
C LEU A 314 -33.90 2.82 -10.42
N GLU A 315 -32.66 3.12 -10.00
CA GLU A 315 -32.30 4.37 -9.34
C GLU A 315 -32.15 5.55 -10.33
N SER A 316 -31.59 5.30 -11.52
CA SER A 316 -31.23 6.34 -12.47
C SER A 316 -32.18 6.52 -13.66
N GLY A 317 -33.04 5.54 -13.90
CA GLY A 317 -33.93 5.51 -15.08
C GLY A 317 -33.19 5.24 -16.42
N ARG A 318 -31.88 4.92 -16.39
CA ARG A 318 -31.08 4.64 -17.59
C ARG A 318 -31.23 3.16 -18.01
N SER A 319 -30.85 2.86 -19.25
CA SER A 319 -30.94 1.49 -19.77
C SER A 319 -30.00 0.52 -19.03
N ILE A 320 -30.44 -0.72 -18.85
CA ILE A 320 -29.64 -1.76 -18.17
C ILE A 320 -28.37 -2.06 -18.99
N GLU A 321 -28.48 -2.08 -20.32
CA GLU A 321 -27.37 -2.38 -21.22
C GLU A 321 -26.24 -1.37 -21.11
N GLU A 322 -26.58 -0.06 -21.10
CA GLU A 322 -25.60 1.00 -20.93
C GLU A 322 -24.88 0.92 -19.57
N ILE A 323 -25.65 0.70 -18.51
CA ILE A 323 -25.12 0.58 -17.15
C ILE A 323 -24.26 -0.67 -17.00
N LEU A 324 -24.65 -1.78 -17.63
CA LEU A 324 -23.89 -3.03 -17.60
C LEU A 324 -22.50 -2.85 -18.24
N ALA A 325 -22.43 -2.19 -19.40
CA ALA A 325 -21.17 -1.90 -20.05
C ALA A 325 -20.26 -1.00 -19.18
N GLU A 326 -20.84 0.02 -18.52
CA GLU A 326 -20.09 0.87 -17.58
C GLU A 326 -19.57 0.07 -16.36
N ILE A 327 -20.36 -0.84 -15.83
CA ILE A 327 -19.98 -1.69 -14.68
C ILE A 327 -18.83 -2.62 -15.09
N GLN A 328 -18.93 -3.28 -16.23
CA GLN A 328 -17.89 -4.19 -16.72
C GLN A 328 -16.57 -3.48 -16.94
N GLY A 329 -16.57 -2.31 -17.59
CA GLY A 329 -15.37 -1.51 -17.79
C GLY A 329 -14.73 -1.03 -16.48
N ARG A 330 -15.54 -0.71 -15.46
CA ARG A 330 -15.03 -0.37 -14.11
C ARG A 330 -14.46 -1.57 -13.39
N ASP A 331 -15.12 -2.71 -13.45
CA ASP A 331 -14.65 -3.94 -12.79
C ASP A 331 -13.33 -4.43 -13.41
N GLU A 332 -13.12 -4.28 -14.72
CA GLU A 332 -11.82 -4.55 -15.35
C GLU A 332 -10.71 -3.64 -14.81
N ILE A 333 -11.00 -2.34 -14.67
CA ILE A 333 -10.04 -1.41 -14.08
C ILE A 333 -9.81 -1.72 -12.60
N ASP A 334 -10.83 -2.02 -11.83
CA ASP A 334 -10.72 -2.34 -10.41
C ASP A 334 -9.98 -3.68 -10.20
N SER A 335 -10.24 -4.71 -11.02
CA SER A 335 -9.57 -6.02 -10.92
C SER A 335 -8.10 -5.98 -11.35
N SER A 336 -7.74 -5.10 -12.28
CA SER A 336 -6.32 -4.91 -12.64
C SER A 336 -5.50 -4.25 -11.52
N ARG A 337 -6.15 -3.65 -10.53
CA ARG A 337 -5.52 -3.01 -9.36
C ARG A 337 -5.51 -3.88 -8.11
N CYS A 338 -6.46 -4.79 -8.01
CA CYS A 338 -6.64 -5.65 -6.84
C CYS A 338 -6.02 -7.03 -7.06
N LEU A 339 -4.74 -7.16 -6.78
CA LEU A 339 -4.11 -8.45 -6.47
C LEU A 339 -4.61 -9.06 -5.13
N LEU A 340 -5.74 -8.60 -4.56
CA LEU A 340 -5.93 -8.60 -3.13
C LEU A 340 -7.09 -9.44 -2.61
N TYR A 341 -7.85 -10.09 -3.45
CA TYR A 341 -8.73 -11.18 -3.03
C TYR A 341 -8.30 -12.47 -3.75
N THR A 342 -7.02 -12.85 -3.59
CA THR A 342 -6.59 -14.20 -3.87
C THR A 342 -6.97 -15.08 -2.69
N SER A 343 -7.84 -16.03 -2.94
CA SER A 343 -8.11 -17.31 -2.25
C SER A 343 -8.26 -17.37 -0.71
N ASP A 344 -7.51 -16.65 0.10
CA ASP A 344 -7.52 -16.88 1.56
C ASP A 344 -8.75 -16.33 2.29
N ALA A 345 -9.44 -15.33 1.74
CA ALA A 345 -10.72 -14.87 2.29
C ALA A 345 -11.94 -15.65 1.76
N ALA A 346 -11.77 -16.42 0.68
CA ALA A 346 -12.83 -17.24 0.08
C ALA A 346 -12.92 -18.63 0.71
N ASP A 347 -11.84 -19.11 1.36
CA ASP A 347 -11.79 -20.44 2.00
C ASP A 347 -12.36 -20.48 3.43
N GLU A 348 -12.52 -19.32 4.09
CA GLU A 348 -13.32 -19.23 5.32
C GLU A 348 -14.76 -18.83 5.00
N GLY A 349 -15.40 -19.64 4.18
CA GLY A 349 -16.72 -19.39 3.64
C GLY A 349 -17.83 -19.38 4.69
N LEU A 350 -18.20 -18.18 5.12
CA LEU A 350 -19.56 -17.89 5.54
C LEU A 350 -20.22 -17.08 4.42
N GLY A 351 -20.55 -17.76 3.32
CA GLY A 351 -21.40 -17.21 2.28
C GLY A 351 -22.82 -17.03 2.84
N VAL A 352 -23.17 -15.82 3.24
CA VAL A 352 -24.56 -15.46 3.50
C VAL A 352 -25.15 -15.00 2.17
N ASP A 353 -25.93 -15.86 1.54
CA ASP A 353 -26.78 -15.50 0.40
C ASP A 353 -27.97 -14.68 0.93
N LEU A 354 -27.94 -13.38 0.71
CA LEU A 354 -29.06 -12.48 0.99
C LEU A 354 -29.91 -12.40 -0.27
N GLY A 355 -30.75 -13.43 -0.53
CA GLY A 355 -31.65 -13.60 -1.64
C GLY A 355 -32.43 -12.37 -2.12
#